data_3fb1469c5cbc3f66f998b6f7417be23f
#
_entry.id   3fb1469c5cbc3f66f998b6f7417be23f
#
_cell.length_a   1.000
_cell.length_b   1.000
_cell.length_c   1.000
_cell.angle_alpha   90.00
_cell.angle_beta   90.00
_cell.angle_gamma   90.00
#
_symmetry.space_group_name_H-M   'P 1'
#
loop_
_entity.id
_entity.type
_entity.pdbx_description
1 polymer ?
#
loop_
_entity_poly.entity_id
_entity_poly.type
_entity_poly.pdbx_seq_one_letter_code
_entity_poly.pdbx_strand_id
1 'polypeptide(L)'
;MRPRIRVILDARLGYPQVMTRDPADFALAITYAPPAVRPALKALFALDETLGKILRTTREPLVGQMRLTWWYEALGRLDGTPAPAEPVLTALQALVLPAGVSGAMLAALTDGWDALLEPALDAAAMDRFARDRGRRLFELAGTLLSVQDARIGLAGEGWALADLSQRLSDAPGRSLARTRAVEALDVAVRGRWPSGARALGALALSARFDLSASPTLPGSPKRVGRLAWHRLTGY
;
A
#
# COMPACT_ATOMS: atom_id res chain seq x y z
N MET A 1 37.35 5.02 1.98
CA MET A 1 36.54 4.88 3.22
C MET A 1 35.09 5.08 2.82
N ARG A 2 34.33 3.98 2.65
CA ARG A 2 32.93 4.01 2.19
C ARG A 2 32.04 4.46 3.33
N PRO A 3 31.14 5.45 3.16
CA PRO A 3 30.21 5.86 4.20
C PRO A 3 29.32 4.67 4.56
N ARG A 4 29.12 4.47 5.86
CA ARG A 4 28.36 3.36 6.43
C ARG A 4 26.87 3.49 6.02
N ILE A 5 26.45 2.69 5.04
CA ILE A 5 25.08 2.57 4.54
C ILE A 5 24.07 2.27 5.69
N ARG A 6 24.55 1.72 6.82
CA ARG A 6 23.77 1.44 8.03
C ARG A 6 23.05 2.66 8.62
N VAL A 7 23.59 3.88 8.41
CA VAL A 7 23.01 5.12 8.94
C VAL A 7 21.85 5.62 8.09
N ILE A 8 21.74 5.19 6.84
CA ILE A 8 20.78 5.75 5.88
C ILE A 8 19.37 5.17 6.03
N LEU A 9 19.22 3.87 6.29
CA LEU A 9 17.90 3.25 6.51
C LEU A 9 17.33 3.61 7.89
N ASP A 10 18.16 3.53 8.94
CA ASP A 10 17.77 3.94 10.30
C ASP A 10 17.50 5.45 10.40
N ALA A 11 18.20 6.27 9.59
CA ALA A 11 17.99 7.72 9.55
C ALA A 11 16.82 8.16 8.67
N ARG A 12 16.44 7.39 7.63
CA ARG A 12 15.36 7.73 6.71
C ARG A 12 14.01 7.24 7.16
N LEU A 13 13.96 6.01 7.65
CA LEU A 13 12.75 5.40 8.19
C LEU A 13 12.85 5.43 9.71
N GLY A 14 12.48 6.56 10.33
CA GLY A 14 12.47 6.72 11.77
C GLY A 14 11.62 5.63 12.43
N TYR A 15 12.17 4.94 13.46
CA TYR A 15 11.36 4.09 14.31
C TYR A 15 10.50 4.95 15.24
N PRO A 16 9.18 4.81 15.18
CA PRO A 16 8.49 3.92 16.08
C PRO A 16 7.61 2.93 15.28
N GLN A 17 7.24 1.84 15.91
CA GLN A 17 6.34 0.79 15.40
C GLN A 17 4.93 1.33 15.16
N VAL A 18 4.74 2.17 14.16
CA VAL A 18 3.41 2.58 13.73
C VAL A 18 3.00 1.67 12.57
N MET A 19 1.90 0.97 12.73
CA MET A 19 1.31 0.14 11.68
C MET A 19 1.06 1.01 10.44
N THR A 20 1.32 0.46 9.25
CA THR A 20 1.19 1.13 7.95
C THR A 20 -0.19 1.72 7.67
N ARG A 21 -1.17 1.35 8.49
CA ARG A 21 -2.57 1.80 8.42
C ARG A 21 -3.25 1.46 9.73
N ASP A 22 -4.21 2.27 10.10
CA ASP A 22 -5.05 1.93 11.24
C ASP A 22 -5.83 0.64 10.96
N PRO A 23 -5.69 -0.39 11.81
CA PRO A 23 -6.37 -1.66 11.60
C PRO A 23 -7.88 -1.54 11.57
N ALA A 24 -8.46 -0.62 12.34
CA ALA A 24 -9.89 -0.43 12.42
C ALA A 24 -10.42 0.19 11.12
N ASP A 25 -9.75 1.21 10.59
CA ASP A 25 -10.12 1.82 9.30
C ASP A 25 -9.97 0.83 8.15
N PHE A 26 -8.90 0.06 8.13
CA PHE A 26 -8.71 -0.98 7.12
C PHE A 26 -9.80 -2.05 7.21
N ALA A 27 -10.06 -2.57 8.42
CA ALA A 27 -11.11 -3.55 8.64
C ALA A 27 -12.48 -3.01 8.20
N LEU A 28 -12.79 -1.76 8.55
CA LEU A 28 -14.01 -1.10 8.13
C LEU A 28 -14.10 -0.97 6.61
N ALA A 29 -13.05 -0.47 5.94
CA ALA A 29 -13.01 -0.31 4.48
C ALA A 29 -13.23 -1.64 3.75
N ILE A 30 -12.59 -2.72 4.21
CA ILE A 30 -12.77 -4.06 3.64
C ILE A 30 -14.22 -4.54 3.75
N THR A 31 -14.99 -4.13 4.77
CA THR A 31 -16.41 -4.49 4.86
C THR A 31 -17.27 -3.88 3.75
N TYR A 32 -16.77 -2.89 3.03
CA TYR A 32 -17.46 -2.26 1.91
C TYR A 32 -17.35 -3.06 0.61
N ALA A 33 -16.41 -4.00 0.55
CA ALA A 33 -16.30 -4.96 -0.54
C ALA A 33 -17.34 -6.10 -0.40
N PRO A 34 -17.72 -6.75 -1.51
CA PRO A 34 -18.55 -7.95 -1.49
C PRO A 34 -17.93 -9.03 -0.58
N PRO A 35 -18.74 -9.74 0.25
CA PRO A 35 -18.21 -10.73 1.19
C PRO A 35 -17.28 -11.78 0.56
N ALA A 36 -17.61 -12.26 -0.65
CA ALA A 36 -16.81 -13.26 -1.35
C ALA A 36 -15.39 -12.79 -1.73
N VAL A 37 -15.18 -11.49 -1.94
CA VAL A 37 -13.90 -10.91 -2.37
C VAL A 37 -13.01 -10.52 -1.18
N ARG A 38 -13.60 -10.32 0.01
CA ARG A 38 -12.87 -9.84 1.20
C ARG A 38 -11.64 -10.69 1.57
N PRO A 39 -11.69 -12.04 1.51
CA PRO A 39 -10.51 -12.85 1.79
C PRO A 39 -9.36 -12.59 0.81
N ALA A 40 -9.64 -12.47 -0.49
CA ALA A 40 -8.63 -12.15 -1.51
C ALA A 40 -8.02 -10.76 -1.31
N LEU A 41 -8.84 -9.74 -1.01
CA LEU A 41 -8.35 -8.41 -0.67
C LEU A 41 -7.44 -8.44 0.56
N LYS A 42 -7.83 -9.15 1.61
CA LYS A 42 -7.00 -9.29 2.81
C LYS A 42 -5.66 -9.96 2.50
N ALA A 43 -5.64 -11.01 1.68
CA ALA A 43 -4.41 -11.68 1.25
C ALA A 43 -3.50 -10.74 0.44
N LEU A 44 -4.07 -9.99 -0.51
CA LEU A 44 -3.33 -9.02 -1.31
C LEU A 44 -2.69 -7.92 -0.44
N PHE A 45 -3.44 -7.35 0.49
CA PHE A 45 -2.90 -6.33 1.40
C PHE A 45 -1.96 -6.91 2.47
N ALA A 46 -2.08 -8.20 2.82
CA ALA A 46 -1.12 -8.89 3.68
C ALA A 46 0.25 -9.06 2.99
N LEU A 47 0.27 -9.24 1.66
CA LEU A 47 1.51 -9.20 0.89
C LEU A 47 2.20 -7.84 1.03
N ASP A 48 1.50 -6.73 0.81
CA ASP A 48 2.07 -5.39 0.95
C ASP A 48 2.66 -5.15 2.35
N GLU A 49 1.93 -5.56 3.40
CA GLU A 49 2.42 -5.46 4.78
C GLU A 49 3.67 -6.32 5.01
N THR A 50 3.71 -7.52 4.43
CA THR A 50 4.86 -8.43 4.54
C THR A 50 6.10 -7.84 3.86
N LEU A 51 5.95 -7.31 2.64
CA LEU A 51 7.04 -6.64 1.92
C LEU A 51 7.54 -5.41 2.70
N GLY A 52 6.63 -4.60 3.22
CA GLY A 52 6.99 -3.46 4.08
C GLY A 52 7.70 -3.87 5.37
N LYS A 53 7.32 -5.00 5.97
CA LYS A 53 7.99 -5.53 7.17
C LYS A 53 9.44 -5.92 6.89
N ILE A 54 9.76 -6.40 5.68
CA ILE A 54 11.14 -6.72 5.29
C ILE A 54 12.04 -5.48 5.48
N LEU A 55 11.64 -4.33 4.96
CA LEU A 55 12.42 -3.11 5.07
C LEU A 55 12.53 -2.60 6.51
N ARG A 56 11.44 -2.69 7.27
CA ARG A 56 11.41 -2.26 8.67
C ARG A 56 12.29 -3.11 9.60
N THR A 57 12.44 -4.40 9.30
CA THR A 57 13.18 -5.34 10.15
C THR A 57 14.60 -5.61 9.66
N THR A 58 14.99 -5.06 8.52
CA THR A 58 16.30 -5.29 7.91
C THR A 58 17.18 -4.06 8.07
N ARG A 59 18.34 -4.22 8.72
CA ARG A 59 19.30 -3.15 8.96
C ARG A 59 20.30 -2.94 7.82
N GLU A 60 20.48 -3.96 6.98
CA GLU A 60 21.44 -3.97 5.88
C GLU A 60 20.68 -3.97 4.54
N PRO A 61 20.85 -2.94 3.69
CA PRO A 61 20.13 -2.84 2.42
C PRO A 61 20.26 -4.09 1.53
N LEU A 62 21.48 -4.66 1.47
CA LEU A 62 21.73 -5.87 0.67
C LEU A 62 20.88 -7.07 1.15
N VAL A 63 20.72 -7.24 2.47
CA VAL A 63 19.86 -8.29 3.03
C VAL A 63 18.38 -8.00 2.71
N GLY A 64 17.99 -6.74 2.72
CA GLY A 64 16.65 -6.30 2.28
C GLY A 64 16.39 -6.67 0.83
N GLN A 65 17.33 -6.35 -0.08
CA GLN A 65 17.26 -6.71 -1.50
C GLN A 65 17.18 -8.22 -1.71
N MET A 66 18.03 -9.00 -1.05
CA MET A 66 17.99 -10.46 -1.14
C MET A 66 16.63 -11.04 -0.72
N ARG A 67 16.02 -10.50 0.33
CA ARG A 67 14.70 -10.92 0.80
C ARG A 67 13.60 -10.52 -0.18
N LEU A 68 13.64 -9.29 -0.74
CA LEU A 68 12.70 -8.87 -1.79
C LEU A 68 12.85 -9.70 -3.06
N THR A 69 14.09 -10.04 -3.47
CA THR A 69 14.36 -10.94 -4.61
C THR A 69 13.74 -12.31 -4.38
N TRP A 70 13.88 -12.89 -3.18
CA TRP A 70 13.23 -14.15 -2.85
C TRP A 70 11.71 -14.07 -2.99
N TRP A 71 11.10 -12.99 -2.50
CA TRP A 71 9.64 -12.76 -2.64
C TRP A 71 9.25 -12.59 -4.10
N TYR A 72 10.02 -11.84 -4.89
CA TYR A 72 9.80 -11.67 -6.32
C TYR A 72 9.76 -13.03 -7.04
N GLU A 73 10.77 -13.88 -6.80
CA GLU A 73 10.86 -15.22 -7.41
C GLU A 73 9.74 -16.14 -6.93
N ALA A 74 9.45 -16.16 -5.63
CA ALA A 74 8.40 -17.00 -5.07
C ALA A 74 7.03 -16.64 -5.63
N LEU A 75 6.70 -15.33 -5.70
CA LEU A 75 5.47 -14.82 -6.28
C LEU A 75 5.36 -15.16 -7.77
N GLY A 76 6.43 -14.95 -8.55
CA GLY A 76 6.44 -15.22 -9.99
C GLY A 76 6.25 -16.70 -10.35
N ARG A 77 6.51 -17.63 -9.43
CA ARG A 77 6.32 -19.06 -9.64
C ARG A 77 4.91 -19.56 -9.27
N LEU A 78 4.08 -18.75 -8.61
CA LEU A 78 2.77 -19.20 -8.09
C LEU A 78 1.81 -19.70 -9.18
N ASP A 79 1.95 -19.24 -10.42
CA ASP A 79 1.09 -19.66 -11.54
C ASP A 79 1.38 -21.12 -11.99
N GLY A 80 2.60 -21.62 -11.74
CA GLY A 80 3.03 -22.93 -12.25
C GLY A 80 3.46 -23.94 -11.18
N THR A 81 3.67 -23.49 -9.94
CA THR A 81 4.14 -24.37 -8.85
C THR A 81 3.37 -24.13 -7.56
N PRO A 82 3.24 -25.16 -6.69
CA PRO A 82 2.63 -24.96 -5.37
C PRO A 82 3.38 -23.90 -4.56
N ALA A 83 2.63 -23.10 -3.84
CA ALA A 83 3.19 -22.07 -2.96
C ALA A 83 4.12 -22.71 -1.90
N PRO A 84 5.28 -22.08 -1.61
CA PRO A 84 6.06 -22.44 -0.42
C PRO A 84 5.19 -22.40 0.84
N ALA A 85 5.65 -23.05 1.93
CA ALA A 85 4.97 -23.09 3.23
C ALA A 85 5.06 -21.72 3.95
N GLU A 86 4.53 -20.68 3.29
CA GLU A 86 4.43 -19.32 3.76
C GLU A 86 2.95 -18.90 3.67
N PRO A 87 2.32 -18.48 4.79
CA PRO A 87 0.87 -18.28 4.84
C PRO A 87 0.36 -17.27 3.81
N VAL A 88 1.12 -16.19 3.54
CA VAL A 88 0.71 -15.17 2.57
C VAL A 88 0.76 -15.74 1.14
N LEU A 89 1.81 -16.46 0.75
CA LEU A 89 1.92 -17.08 -0.57
C LEU A 89 0.81 -18.12 -0.80
N THR A 90 0.53 -18.95 0.20
CA THR A 90 -0.57 -19.93 0.15
C THR A 90 -1.93 -19.25 -0.04
N ALA A 91 -2.18 -18.16 0.72
CA ALA A 91 -3.43 -17.41 0.60
C ALA A 91 -3.57 -16.71 -0.77
N LEU A 92 -2.47 -16.15 -1.31
CA LEU A 92 -2.45 -15.53 -2.64
C LEU A 92 -2.76 -16.57 -3.74
N GLN A 93 -2.11 -17.74 -3.69
CA GLN A 93 -2.35 -18.79 -4.67
C GLN A 93 -3.81 -19.28 -4.63
N ALA A 94 -4.37 -19.46 -3.43
CA ALA A 94 -5.71 -19.98 -3.27
C ALA A 94 -6.82 -18.97 -3.57
N LEU A 95 -6.60 -17.67 -3.30
CA LEU A 95 -7.68 -16.68 -3.26
C LEU A 95 -7.53 -15.57 -4.32
N VAL A 96 -6.30 -15.25 -4.74
CA VAL A 96 -6.02 -14.10 -5.60
C VAL A 96 -5.80 -14.53 -7.05
N LEU A 97 -5.01 -15.58 -7.29
CA LEU A 97 -4.75 -16.07 -8.63
C LEU A 97 -6.03 -16.48 -9.38
N PRO A 98 -6.99 -17.22 -8.76
CA PRO A 98 -8.24 -17.60 -9.45
C PRO A 98 -9.11 -16.41 -9.87
N ALA A 99 -8.87 -15.22 -9.31
CA ALA A 99 -9.58 -14.00 -9.65
C ALA A 99 -8.91 -13.19 -10.79
N GLY A 100 -7.95 -13.79 -11.52
CA GLY A 100 -7.32 -13.19 -12.70
C GLY A 100 -6.08 -12.34 -12.42
N VAL A 101 -5.51 -12.44 -11.22
CA VAL A 101 -4.23 -11.80 -10.86
C VAL A 101 -3.13 -12.85 -10.95
N SER A 102 -2.14 -12.66 -11.84
CA SER A 102 -1.03 -13.61 -12.00
C SER A 102 0.06 -13.43 -10.93
N GLY A 103 0.86 -14.48 -10.73
CA GLY A 103 2.04 -14.40 -9.88
C GLY A 103 3.05 -13.33 -10.34
N ALA A 104 3.20 -13.13 -11.64
CA ALA A 104 4.05 -12.07 -12.20
C ALA A 104 3.53 -10.67 -11.83
N MET A 105 2.20 -10.46 -11.83
CA MET A 105 1.60 -9.18 -11.40
C MET A 105 1.83 -8.92 -9.90
N LEU A 106 1.77 -9.96 -9.08
CA LEU A 106 2.07 -9.87 -7.65
C LEU A 106 3.56 -9.62 -7.40
N ALA A 107 4.45 -10.29 -8.15
CA ALA A 107 5.90 -10.11 -8.05
C ALA A 107 6.30 -8.65 -8.32
N ALA A 108 5.68 -8.00 -9.29
CA ALA A 108 5.95 -6.61 -9.62
C ALA A 108 5.68 -5.60 -8.48
N LEU A 109 4.95 -5.99 -7.42
CA LEU A 109 4.79 -5.15 -6.23
C LEU A 109 6.09 -4.98 -5.43
N THR A 110 7.05 -5.89 -5.57
CA THR A 110 8.35 -5.80 -4.89
C THR A 110 9.17 -4.61 -5.39
N ASP A 111 9.01 -4.21 -6.67
CA ASP A 111 9.74 -3.10 -7.29
C ASP A 111 9.51 -1.78 -6.52
N GLY A 112 8.28 -1.56 -6.06
CA GLY A 112 7.96 -0.37 -5.27
C GLY A 112 8.71 -0.31 -3.95
N TRP A 113 8.89 -1.43 -3.28
CA TRP A 113 9.63 -1.50 -2.03
C TRP A 113 11.14 -1.42 -2.26
N ASP A 114 11.65 -1.99 -3.37
CA ASP A 114 13.07 -1.89 -3.73
C ASP A 114 13.50 -0.45 -4.00
N ALA A 115 12.61 0.39 -4.54
CA ALA A 115 12.86 1.82 -4.74
C ALA A 115 13.25 2.57 -3.44
N LEU A 116 12.85 2.08 -2.27
CA LEU A 116 13.24 2.67 -0.97
C LEU A 116 14.64 2.25 -0.50
N LEU A 117 15.24 1.24 -1.12
CA LEU A 117 16.60 0.78 -0.83
C LEU A 117 17.67 1.55 -1.63
N GLU A 118 17.27 2.40 -2.55
CA GLU A 118 18.19 3.24 -3.33
C GLU A 118 18.98 4.21 -2.43
N PRO A 119 20.23 4.53 -2.81
CA PRO A 119 21.09 5.42 -2.01
C PRO A 119 20.49 6.82 -1.80
N ALA A 120 19.69 7.32 -2.74
CA ALA A 120 18.98 8.59 -2.64
C ALA A 120 17.48 8.38 -2.79
N LEU A 121 16.70 8.78 -1.80
CA LEU A 121 15.25 8.84 -1.91
C LEU A 121 14.86 10.20 -2.53
N ASP A 122 15.14 10.34 -3.81
CA ASP A 122 14.79 11.53 -4.56
C ASP A 122 13.33 11.50 -5.06
N ALA A 123 12.94 12.53 -5.79
CA ALA A 123 11.60 12.63 -6.37
C ALA A 123 11.26 11.45 -7.29
N ALA A 124 12.23 10.97 -8.08
CA ALA A 124 12.02 9.86 -9.00
C ALA A 124 11.85 8.52 -8.26
N ALA A 125 12.62 8.28 -7.20
CA ALA A 125 12.45 7.11 -6.33
C ALA A 125 11.07 7.11 -5.64
N MET A 126 10.60 8.29 -5.18
CA MET A 126 9.25 8.42 -4.62
C MET A 126 8.16 8.15 -5.66
N ASP A 127 8.33 8.59 -6.90
CA ASP A 127 7.40 8.32 -7.99
C ASP A 127 7.36 6.83 -8.34
N ARG A 128 8.51 6.15 -8.35
CA ARG A 128 8.56 4.69 -8.52
C ARG A 128 7.84 3.98 -7.38
N PHE A 129 8.14 4.35 -6.14
CA PHE A 129 7.46 3.79 -4.98
C PHE A 129 5.93 3.97 -5.04
N ALA A 130 5.45 5.16 -5.36
CA ALA A 130 4.02 5.46 -5.46
C ALA A 130 3.35 4.61 -6.55
N ARG A 131 3.96 4.56 -7.74
CA ARG A 131 3.44 3.82 -8.89
C ARG A 131 3.54 2.31 -8.68
N ASP A 132 4.73 1.80 -8.34
CA ASP A 132 5.01 0.37 -8.37
C ASP A 132 4.51 -0.35 -7.12
N ARG A 133 4.34 0.35 -5.98
CA ARG A 133 3.61 -0.16 -4.81
C ARG A 133 2.15 0.27 -4.84
N GLY A 134 1.88 1.58 -4.80
CA GLY A 134 0.55 2.10 -4.51
C GLY A 134 -0.44 1.89 -5.64
N ARG A 135 -0.12 2.41 -6.82
CA ARG A 135 -0.98 2.25 -8.02
C ARG A 135 -1.23 0.78 -8.31
N ARG A 136 -0.17 -0.05 -8.45
CA ARG A 136 -0.31 -1.48 -8.78
C ARG A 136 -1.15 -2.22 -7.75
N LEU A 137 -0.91 -2.01 -6.45
CA LEU A 137 -1.69 -2.66 -5.40
C LEU A 137 -3.19 -2.36 -5.52
N PHE A 138 -3.54 -1.09 -5.76
CA PHE A 138 -4.93 -0.69 -5.89
C PHE A 138 -5.55 -1.16 -7.21
N GLU A 139 -4.81 -1.19 -8.30
CA GLU A 139 -5.26 -1.75 -9.58
C GLU A 139 -5.52 -3.26 -9.48
N LEU A 140 -4.64 -4.01 -8.80
CA LEU A 140 -4.88 -5.42 -8.50
C LEU A 140 -6.11 -5.62 -7.61
N ALA A 141 -6.29 -4.77 -6.60
CA ALA A 141 -7.51 -4.79 -5.79
C ALA A 141 -8.76 -4.44 -6.62
N GLY A 142 -8.64 -3.52 -7.59
CA GLY A 142 -9.69 -3.22 -8.58
C GLY A 142 -10.05 -4.42 -9.43
N THR A 143 -9.05 -5.20 -9.87
CA THR A 143 -9.26 -6.47 -10.61
C THR A 143 -10.05 -7.46 -9.76
N LEU A 144 -9.67 -7.66 -8.49
CA LEU A 144 -10.40 -8.54 -7.56
C LEU A 144 -11.86 -8.09 -7.36
N LEU A 145 -12.09 -6.78 -7.38
CA LEU A 145 -13.42 -6.18 -7.24
C LEU A 145 -14.21 -6.13 -8.56
N SER A 146 -13.60 -6.55 -9.68
CA SER A 146 -14.16 -6.43 -11.04
C SER A 146 -14.56 -4.99 -11.39
N VAL A 147 -13.74 -4.00 -10.99
CA VAL A 147 -14.00 -2.58 -11.22
C VAL A 147 -12.81 -1.93 -11.92
N GLN A 148 -13.13 -1.15 -12.94
CA GLN A 148 -12.17 -0.26 -13.62
C GLN A 148 -12.61 1.19 -13.39
N ASP A 149 -11.74 2.00 -12.79
CA ASP A 149 -11.95 3.43 -12.58
C ASP A 149 -10.57 4.11 -12.58
N ALA A 150 -10.43 5.16 -13.38
CA ALA A 150 -9.15 5.86 -13.54
C ALA A 150 -8.59 6.42 -12.20
N ARG A 151 -9.45 6.63 -11.20
CA ARG A 151 -9.04 7.12 -9.88
C ARG A 151 -8.38 6.07 -9.00
N ILE A 152 -8.58 4.78 -9.28
CA ILE A 152 -8.03 3.67 -8.47
C ILE A 152 -6.51 3.79 -8.38
N GLY A 153 -5.83 4.00 -9.50
CA GLY A 153 -4.38 4.14 -9.52
C GLY A 153 -3.91 5.37 -8.72
N LEU A 154 -4.54 6.52 -8.91
CA LEU A 154 -4.20 7.75 -8.16
C LEU A 154 -4.48 7.60 -6.65
N ALA A 155 -5.56 6.93 -6.28
CA ALA A 155 -5.87 6.62 -4.89
C ALA A 155 -4.76 5.76 -4.25
N GLY A 156 -4.26 4.77 -4.98
CA GLY A 156 -3.15 3.93 -4.54
C GLY A 156 -1.84 4.70 -4.39
N GLU A 157 -1.49 5.53 -5.37
CA GLU A 157 -0.29 6.39 -5.27
C GLU A 157 -0.35 7.30 -4.05
N GLY A 158 -1.44 8.02 -3.89
CA GLY A 158 -1.62 8.93 -2.77
C GLY A 158 -1.63 8.21 -1.42
N TRP A 159 -2.26 7.02 -1.35
CA TRP A 159 -2.26 6.17 -0.17
C TRP A 159 -0.84 5.71 0.21
N ALA A 160 -0.03 5.27 -0.76
CA ALA A 160 1.34 4.84 -0.52
C ALA A 160 2.25 6.00 -0.08
N LEU A 161 2.10 7.17 -0.71
CA LEU A 161 2.86 8.37 -0.34
C LEU A 161 2.44 8.93 1.03
N ALA A 162 1.17 8.82 1.41
CA ALA A 162 0.70 9.19 2.74
C ALA A 162 1.38 8.33 3.81
N ASP A 163 1.43 7.01 3.61
CA ASP A 163 2.15 6.06 4.46
C ASP A 163 3.65 6.40 4.53
N LEU A 164 4.30 6.65 3.40
CA LEU A 164 5.71 7.02 3.33
C LEU A 164 5.98 8.32 4.10
N SER A 165 5.15 9.34 3.93
CA SER A 165 5.31 10.64 4.59
C SER A 165 5.32 10.56 6.12
N GLN A 166 4.64 9.57 6.69
CA GLN A 166 4.60 9.36 8.15
C GLN A 166 5.85 8.62 8.67
N ARG A 167 6.61 7.97 7.77
CA ARG A 167 7.76 7.14 8.12
C ARG A 167 9.10 7.81 7.90
N LEU A 168 9.16 8.79 7.03
CA LEU A 168 10.40 9.52 6.75
C LEU A 168 10.81 10.37 7.93
N SER A 169 12.09 10.24 8.34
CA SER A 169 12.70 11.05 9.38
C SER A 169 13.18 12.41 8.85
N ASP A 170 13.63 12.47 7.58
CA ASP A 170 14.07 13.72 6.96
C ASP A 170 12.88 14.64 6.63
N ALA A 171 12.95 15.88 7.06
CA ALA A 171 11.85 16.83 6.90
C ALA A 171 11.55 17.19 5.43
N PRO A 172 12.55 17.42 4.55
CA PRO A 172 12.30 17.68 3.13
C PRO A 172 11.58 16.51 2.42
N GLY A 173 12.05 15.28 2.58
CA GLY A 173 11.45 14.10 1.98
C GLY A 173 10.03 13.86 2.49
N ARG A 174 9.80 14.00 3.79
CA ARG A 174 8.47 13.93 4.41
C ARG A 174 7.52 14.97 3.82
N SER A 175 7.97 16.22 3.67
CA SER A 175 7.17 17.31 3.09
C SER A 175 6.82 17.01 1.64
N LEU A 176 7.78 16.57 0.83
CA LEU A 176 7.57 16.21 -0.57
C LEU A 176 6.57 15.06 -0.72
N ALA A 177 6.77 13.96 0.01
CA ALA A 177 5.86 12.81 0.01
C ALA A 177 4.44 13.22 0.42
N ARG A 178 4.32 14.06 1.48
CA ARG A 178 3.03 14.57 1.94
C ARG A 178 2.32 15.44 0.89
N THR A 179 3.03 16.37 0.25
CA THR A 179 2.46 17.25 -0.79
C THR A 179 1.91 16.42 -1.94
N ARG A 180 2.69 15.48 -2.47
CA ARG A 180 2.28 14.60 -3.56
C ARG A 180 1.13 13.67 -3.16
N ALA A 181 1.14 13.17 -1.92
CA ALA A 181 0.03 12.38 -1.40
C ALA A 181 -1.29 13.17 -1.38
N VAL A 182 -1.24 14.42 -0.92
CA VAL A 182 -2.41 15.31 -0.89
C VAL A 182 -2.92 15.57 -2.31
N GLU A 183 -2.03 15.91 -3.25
CA GLU A 183 -2.39 16.15 -4.66
C GLU A 183 -3.10 14.95 -5.29
N ALA A 184 -2.51 13.76 -5.17
CA ALA A 184 -3.07 12.53 -5.71
C ALA A 184 -4.42 12.15 -5.05
N LEU A 185 -4.50 12.24 -3.71
CA LEU A 185 -5.72 11.91 -2.98
C LEU A 185 -6.83 12.92 -3.23
N ASP A 186 -6.52 14.23 -3.34
CA ASP A 186 -7.53 15.25 -3.63
C ASP A 186 -8.19 15.04 -5.00
N VAL A 187 -7.43 14.54 -5.98
CA VAL A 187 -8.00 14.11 -7.27
C VAL A 187 -8.81 12.82 -7.12
N ALA A 188 -8.27 11.83 -6.43
CA ALA A 188 -8.90 10.52 -6.28
C ALA A 188 -10.23 10.55 -5.53
N VAL A 189 -10.36 11.42 -4.49
CA VAL A 189 -11.59 11.52 -3.69
C VAL A 189 -12.65 12.44 -4.28
N ARG A 190 -12.36 13.11 -5.40
CA ARG A 190 -13.37 13.93 -6.10
C ARG A 190 -14.39 13.05 -6.80
N GLY A 191 -15.64 13.42 -6.66
CA GLY A 191 -16.74 12.75 -7.31
C GLY A 191 -17.14 11.41 -6.68
N ARG A 192 -18.13 10.79 -7.27
CA ARG A 192 -18.77 9.59 -6.74
C ARG A 192 -18.02 8.32 -7.13
N TRP A 193 -17.63 7.52 -6.15
CA TRP A 193 -17.05 6.20 -6.37
C TRP A 193 -18.12 5.17 -6.73
N PRO A 194 -17.87 4.30 -7.73
CA PRO A 194 -18.79 3.20 -8.04
C PRO A 194 -18.91 2.24 -6.84
N SER A 195 -20.07 1.62 -6.70
CA SER A 195 -20.38 0.76 -5.54
C SER A 195 -19.33 -0.34 -5.29
N GLY A 196 -18.84 -0.96 -6.36
CA GLY A 196 -17.82 -2.01 -6.29
C GLY A 196 -16.46 -1.53 -5.79
N ALA A 197 -16.11 -0.25 -5.99
CA ALA A 197 -14.80 0.31 -5.61
C ALA A 197 -14.82 1.11 -4.30
N ARG A 198 -15.93 1.15 -3.56
CA ARG A 198 -16.04 1.95 -2.32
C ARG A 198 -15.07 1.53 -1.23
N ALA A 199 -14.64 0.28 -1.21
CA ALA A 199 -13.59 -0.17 -0.30
C ALA A 199 -12.27 0.60 -0.54
N LEU A 200 -11.86 0.75 -1.82
CA LEU A 200 -10.65 1.49 -2.20
C LEU A 200 -10.82 3.00 -1.95
N GLY A 201 -11.99 3.55 -2.28
CA GLY A 201 -12.32 4.94 -1.95
C GLY A 201 -12.27 5.23 -0.45
N ALA A 202 -12.71 4.30 0.39
CA ALA A 202 -12.62 4.43 1.85
C ALA A 202 -11.16 4.44 2.35
N LEU A 203 -10.29 3.61 1.77
CA LEU A 203 -8.85 3.63 2.07
C LEU A 203 -8.19 4.95 1.67
N ALA A 204 -8.55 5.49 0.48
CA ALA A 204 -8.07 6.79 0.03
C ALA A 204 -8.55 7.94 0.95
N LEU A 205 -9.82 7.92 1.36
CA LEU A 205 -10.37 8.88 2.30
C LEU A 205 -9.69 8.80 3.68
N SER A 206 -9.44 7.60 4.20
CA SER A 206 -8.73 7.41 5.46
C SER A 206 -7.33 8.01 5.39
N ALA A 207 -6.58 7.72 4.33
CA ALA A 207 -5.25 8.30 4.11
C ALA A 207 -5.32 9.84 4.01
N ARG A 208 -6.35 10.39 3.35
CA ARG A 208 -6.55 11.84 3.25
C ARG A 208 -6.85 12.50 4.60
N PHE A 209 -7.58 11.82 5.49
CA PHE A 209 -7.80 12.30 6.86
C PHE A 209 -6.51 12.38 7.66
N ASP A 210 -5.63 11.39 7.52
CA ASP A 210 -4.34 11.35 8.21
C ASP A 210 -3.40 12.50 7.78
N LEU A 211 -3.61 13.03 6.57
CA LEU A 211 -2.88 14.16 6.02
C LEU A 211 -3.53 15.53 6.32
N SER A 212 -4.64 15.60 7.02
CA SER A 212 -5.26 16.88 7.35
C SER A 212 -4.42 17.68 8.36
N ALA A 213 -4.62 19.01 8.42
CA ALA A 213 -3.94 19.86 9.39
C ALA A 213 -4.33 19.51 10.84
N SER A 214 -5.56 19.01 11.03
CA SER A 214 -6.04 18.46 12.30
C SER A 214 -6.49 17.02 12.03
N PRO A 215 -5.57 16.04 12.13
CA PRO A 215 -5.90 14.65 11.85
C PRO A 215 -7.06 14.17 12.72
N THR A 216 -8.04 13.58 12.07
CA THR A 216 -9.16 12.98 12.80
C THR A 216 -8.74 11.62 13.33
N LEU A 217 -8.82 11.42 14.63
CA LEU A 217 -8.41 10.15 15.24
C LEU A 217 -9.17 8.97 14.63
N PRO A 218 -8.49 7.84 14.39
CA PRO A 218 -9.12 6.59 14.01
C PRO A 218 -10.25 6.23 14.97
N GLY A 219 -11.36 5.70 14.44
CA GLY A 219 -12.53 5.35 15.24
C GLY A 219 -13.35 6.53 15.78
N SER A 220 -12.94 7.79 15.55
CA SER A 220 -13.74 8.94 15.99
C SER A 220 -15.09 9.00 15.25
N PRO A 221 -16.17 9.49 15.92
CA PRO A 221 -17.50 9.57 15.30
C PRO A 221 -17.52 10.32 13.97
N LYS A 222 -16.74 11.42 13.87
CA LYS A 222 -16.61 12.20 12.63
C LYS A 222 -16.01 11.37 11.48
N ARG A 223 -14.94 10.61 11.75
CA ARG A 223 -14.27 9.77 10.75
C ARG A 223 -15.16 8.59 10.32
N VAL A 224 -15.74 7.90 11.31
CA VAL A 224 -16.66 6.78 11.05
C VAL A 224 -17.90 7.26 10.28
N GLY A 225 -18.50 8.37 10.69
CA GLY A 225 -19.65 8.95 10.00
C GLY A 225 -19.35 9.32 8.54
N ARG A 226 -18.16 9.88 8.27
CA ARG A 226 -17.75 10.23 6.90
C ARG A 226 -17.50 8.98 6.03
N LEU A 227 -16.89 7.93 6.60
CA LEU A 227 -16.70 6.65 5.91
C LEU A 227 -18.04 5.94 5.66
N ALA A 228 -18.96 5.97 6.63
CA ALA A 228 -20.31 5.45 6.46
C ALA A 228 -21.08 6.20 5.35
N TRP A 229 -20.97 7.52 5.29
CA TRP A 229 -21.52 8.32 4.21
C TRP A 229 -20.96 7.91 2.85
N HIS A 230 -19.63 7.74 2.76
CA HIS A 230 -19.00 7.26 1.56
C HIS A 230 -19.51 5.86 1.15
N ARG A 231 -19.70 4.97 2.12
CA ARG A 231 -20.28 3.64 1.85
C ARG A 231 -21.67 3.73 1.21
N LEU A 232 -22.50 4.67 1.65
CA LEU A 232 -23.89 4.79 1.17
C LEU A 232 -23.98 5.53 -0.17
N THR A 233 -23.20 6.58 -0.34
CA THR A 233 -23.35 7.51 -1.47
C THR A 233 -22.25 7.36 -2.52
N GLY A 234 -21.05 6.94 -2.11
CA GLY A 234 -19.84 6.93 -2.92
C GLY A 234 -19.05 8.25 -2.89
N TYR A 235 -19.52 9.27 -2.16
CA TYR A 235 -18.85 10.56 -1.98
C TYR A 235 -17.99 10.61 -0.72
#